data_033fe817e4cde35507f01567d694507f
#
_entry.id   033fe817e4cde35507f01567d694507f
#
_cell.length_a   1.000
_cell.length_b   1.000
_cell.length_c   1.000
_cell.angle_alpha   90.00
_cell.angle_beta   90.00
_cell.angle_gamma   90.00
#
_symmetry.space_group_name_H-M   'P 1'
#
loop_
_entity.id
_entity.type
_entity.pdbx_description
1 polymer ?
#
loop_
_entity_poly.entity_id
_entity_poly.type
_entity_poly.pdbx_seq_one_letter_code
_entity_poly.pdbx_strand_id
1 'polypeptide(L)'
;MIPMKPLSFLPSRECAPICGILTDIDDTLTTDGAITPDALQALGALKASGLHVIPITGRPVGWSEPFAATWPVDAIVAENGAVALQRSAEVFDQNSPMPNHSKREQLSKIYQQDAATRAANYANMQQVLAQIEREVPGARRATDSPGRETDIAIDHSEFTHLPQEAIDHAVRIMRNAGMNATVSSIHINGWFGAHNKLEGARWIVRELFGRDLDAEIDRWVYVGDSTNDQVMFEHFPHSVGVANIARFVPQLTHRPRFVTQGERGAGFAEVARAVLATR
;
A
#
# COMPACT_ATOMS: atom_id res chain seq x y z
N MET A 1 -0.89 -13.71 -22.72
CA MET A 1 -0.45 -12.78 -21.66
C MET A 1 0.74 -11.98 -22.18
N ILE A 2 0.73 -10.66 -22.02
CA ILE A 2 1.84 -9.80 -22.44
C ILE A 2 3.01 -10.05 -21.49
N PRO A 3 4.24 -10.33 -21.98
CA PRO A 3 5.40 -10.51 -21.12
C PRO A 3 5.79 -9.19 -20.44
N MET A 4 6.22 -9.24 -19.19
CA MET A 4 6.81 -8.10 -18.50
C MET A 4 8.10 -7.68 -19.21
N LYS A 5 8.27 -6.37 -19.41
CA LYS A 5 9.49 -5.83 -20.03
C LYS A 5 10.51 -5.48 -18.95
N PRO A 6 11.82 -5.56 -19.21
CA PRO A 6 12.82 -4.98 -18.32
C PRO A 6 12.53 -3.50 -18.05
N LEU A 7 12.85 -3.02 -16.85
CA LEU A 7 12.64 -1.63 -16.44
C LEU A 7 13.33 -0.62 -17.37
N SER A 8 14.43 -1.02 -18.04
CA SER A 8 15.13 -0.19 -19.04
C SER A 8 14.25 0.26 -20.21
N PHE A 9 13.08 -0.36 -20.40
CA PHE A 9 12.09 0.04 -21.39
C PHE A 9 11.02 1.00 -20.82
N LEU A 10 11.17 1.45 -19.58
CA LEU A 10 10.32 2.53 -19.04
C LEU A 10 10.48 3.77 -19.94
N PRO A 11 9.39 4.38 -20.42
CA PRO A 11 9.48 5.47 -21.36
C PRO A 11 10.34 6.62 -20.85
N SER A 12 11.29 7.07 -21.68
CA SER A 12 12.09 8.25 -21.43
C SER A 12 11.32 9.53 -21.79
N ARG A 13 11.96 10.69 -21.66
CA ARG A 13 11.48 12.08 -21.78
C ARG A 13 10.41 12.42 -22.86
N GLU A 14 10.11 11.54 -23.79
CA GLU A 14 9.08 11.74 -24.83
C GLU A 14 7.65 11.53 -24.35
N CYS A 15 7.47 10.92 -23.16
CA CYS A 15 6.17 10.80 -22.50
C CYS A 15 5.93 11.99 -21.57
N ALA A 16 4.66 12.21 -21.19
CA ALA A 16 4.32 13.23 -20.21
C ALA A 16 5.19 13.08 -18.95
N PRO A 17 5.74 14.15 -18.38
CA PRO A 17 6.69 14.04 -17.27
C PRO A 17 6.01 13.38 -16.07
N ILE A 18 6.64 12.36 -15.53
CA ILE A 18 6.17 11.69 -14.30
C ILE A 18 6.04 12.75 -13.20
N CYS A 19 4.89 12.75 -12.52
CA CYS A 19 4.60 13.66 -11.41
C CYS A 19 4.55 12.96 -10.05
N GLY A 20 4.39 11.63 -10.02
CA GLY A 20 4.35 10.91 -8.76
C GLY A 20 4.57 9.40 -8.88
N ILE A 21 4.81 8.81 -7.73
CA ILE A 21 4.96 7.36 -7.54
C ILE A 21 4.04 6.91 -6.43
N LEU A 22 3.27 5.87 -6.73
CA LEU A 22 2.51 5.08 -5.77
C LEU A 22 3.23 3.74 -5.62
N THR A 23 3.35 3.22 -4.40
CA THR A 23 4.10 1.98 -4.16
C THR A 23 3.48 1.15 -3.06
N ASP A 24 3.55 -0.18 -3.19
CA ASP A 24 3.36 -1.06 -2.06
C ASP A 24 4.51 -0.92 -1.05
N ILE A 25 4.36 -1.49 0.16
CA ILE A 25 5.36 -1.43 1.22
C ILE A 25 6.05 -2.78 1.44
N ASP A 26 5.26 -3.82 1.82
CA ASP A 26 5.82 -5.12 2.20
C ASP A 26 6.46 -5.82 1.00
N ASP A 27 7.70 -6.30 1.16
CA ASP A 27 8.45 -6.94 0.08
C ASP A 27 8.62 -6.07 -1.20
N THR A 28 8.30 -4.76 -1.11
CA THR A 28 8.52 -3.77 -2.16
C THR A 28 9.51 -2.69 -1.69
N LEU A 29 9.25 -2.01 -0.56
CA LEU A 29 10.14 -1.08 0.10
C LEU A 29 10.93 -1.76 1.22
N THR A 30 10.36 -2.82 1.79
CA THR A 30 10.89 -3.50 2.98
C THR A 30 11.50 -4.86 2.64
N THR A 31 12.41 -5.30 3.51
CA THR A 31 12.90 -6.66 3.61
C THR A 31 12.73 -7.11 5.05
N ASP A 32 12.04 -8.22 5.27
CA ASP A 32 11.76 -8.75 6.60
C ASP A 32 11.10 -7.70 7.53
N GLY A 33 10.16 -6.92 6.99
CA GLY A 33 9.39 -5.91 7.71
C GLY A 33 10.10 -4.57 7.95
N ALA A 34 11.38 -4.42 7.57
CA ALA A 34 12.15 -3.20 7.71
C ALA A 34 12.44 -2.54 6.35
N ILE A 35 12.30 -1.21 6.27
CA ILE A 35 12.71 -0.49 5.06
C ILE A 35 14.22 -0.58 4.86
N THR A 36 14.64 -0.85 3.62
CA THR A 36 16.07 -0.92 3.31
C THR A 36 16.67 0.48 3.15
N PRO A 37 17.96 0.68 3.46
CA PRO A 37 18.58 2.00 3.36
C PRO A 37 18.52 2.60 1.95
N ASP A 38 18.64 1.79 0.92
CA ASP A 38 18.54 2.20 -0.49
C ASP A 38 17.11 2.60 -0.88
N ALA A 39 16.08 1.90 -0.39
CA ALA A 39 14.69 2.31 -0.57
C ALA A 39 14.38 3.63 0.15
N LEU A 40 14.85 3.80 1.38
CA LEU A 40 14.66 5.05 2.13
C LEU A 40 15.37 6.23 1.44
N GLN A 41 16.59 6.03 0.96
CA GLN A 41 17.31 7.03 0.18
C GLN A 41 16.57 7.37 -1.12
N ALA A 42 16.02 6.36 -1.79
CA ALA A 42 15.24 6.54 -3.02
C ALA A 42 13.98 7.38 -2.79
N LEU A 43 13.21 7.12 -1.71
CA LEU A 43 12.07 7.94 -1.31
C LEU A 43 12.49 9.41 -1.12
N GLY A 44 13.61 9.65 -0.40
CA GLY A 44 14.16 10.99 -0.20
C GLY A 44 14.54 11.70 -1.50
N ALA A 45 15.19 11.00 -2.42
CA ALA A 45 15.59 11.56 -3.72
C ALA A 45 14.39 11.93 -4.60
N LEU A 46 13.35 11.08 -4.61
CA LEU A 46 12.09 11.35 -5.31
C LEU A 46 11.40 12.60 -4.76
N LYS A 47 11.28 12.70 -3.43
CA LYS A 47 10.69 13.88 -2.78
C LYS A 47 11.50 15.14 -3.04
N ALA A 48 12.83 15.07 -2.93
CA ALA A 48 13.73 16.21 -3.21
C ALA A 48 13.64 16.71 -4.66
N SER A 49 13.27 15.83 -5.60
CA SER A 49 13.03 16.20 -6.99
C SER A 49 11.63 16.77 -7.26
N GLY A 50 10.78 16.93 -6.23
CA GLY A 50 9.44 17.48 -6.33
C GLY A 50 8.38 16.48 -6.82
N LEU A 51 8.64 15.18 -6.75
CA LEU A 51 7.66 14.15 -7.06
C LEU A 51 6.73 13.90 -5.86
N HIS A 52 5.49 13.58 -6.16
CA HIS A 52 4.57 13.02 -5.17
C HIS A 52 4.96 11.57 -4.89
N VAL A 53 4.97 11.18 -3.62
CA VAL A 53 5.32 9.81 -3.20
C VAL A 53 4.33 9.34 -2.14
N ILE A 54 3.56 8.30 -2.49
CA ILE A 54 2.50 7.78 -1.61
C ILE A 54 2.59 6.25 -1.56
N PRO A 55 3.08 5.66 -0.47
CA PRO A 55 2.91 4.24 -0.21
C PRO A 55 1.45 3.88 0.05
N ILE A 56 1.01 2.72 -0.49
CA ILE A 56 -0.33 2.16 -0.29
C ILE A 56 -0.19 0.69 0.11
N THR A 57 -0.62 0.35 1.32
CA THR A 57 -0.39 -0.96 1.91
C THR A 57 -1.65 -1.62 2.46
N GLY A 58 -1.63 -2.96 2.59
CA GLY A 58 -2.59 -3.72 3.38
C GLY A 58 -2.27 -3.78 4.89
N ARG A 59 -1.16 -3.16 5.32
CA ARG A 59 -0.81 -3.05 6.74
C ARG A 59 -1.79 -2.14 7.48
N PRO A 60 -1.96 -2.36 8.81
CA PRO A 60 -2.85 -1.53 9.62
C PRO A 60 -2.37 -0.10 9.74
N VAL A 61 -3.30 0.80 9.97
CA VAL A 61 -3.00 2.21 10.22
C VAL A 61 -2.06 2.38 11.41
N GLY A 62 -2.25 1.63 12.50
CA GLY A 62 -1.38 1.70 13.67
C GLY A 62 0.06 1.24 13.41
N TRP A 63 0.26 0.23 12.55
CA TRP A 63 1.59 -0.17 12.10
C TRP A 63 2.26 0.91 11.24
N SER A 64 1.46 1.63 10.46
CA SER A 64 1.94 2.63 9.51
C SER A 64 2.31 3.98 10.16
N GLU A 65 1.81 4.28 11.37
CA GLU A 65 2.03 5.56 12.06
C GLU A 65 3.52 5.96 12.21
N PRO A 66 4.44 5.09 12.70
CA PRO A 66 5.85 5.45 12.84
C PRO A 66 6.52 5.79 11.51
N PHE A 67 6.10 5.14 10.44
CA PHE A 67 6.66 5.33 9.10
C PHE A 67 6.11 6.61 8.45
N ALA A 68 4.82 6.88 8.60
CA ALA A 68 4.22 8.13 8.15
C ALA A 68 4.85 9.35 8.85
N ALA A 69 5.27 9.19 10.10
CA ALA A 69 5.97 10.24 10.84
C ALA A 69 7.40 10.50 10.35
N THR A 70 8.09 9.47 9.81
CA THR A 70 9.53 9.54 9.57
C THR A 70 9.96 9.41 8.11
N TRP A 71 9.19 8.71 7.27
CA TRP A 71 9.56 8.55 5.88
C TRP A 71 9.31 9.83 5.06
N PRO A 72 10.15 10.11 4.06
CA PRO A 72 9.97 11.26 3.17
C PRO A 72 8.88 10.97 2.12
N VAL A 73 7.61 10.98 2.55
CA VAL A 73 6.42 10.71 1.73
C VAL A 73 5.35 11.77 1.96
N ASP A 74 4.39 11.91 1.06
CA ASP A 74 3.28 12.85 1.21
C ASP A 74 2.22 12.33 2.19
N ALA A 75 1.94 11.03 2.11
CA ALA A 75 1.07 10.30 3.00
C ALA A 75 1.38 8.79 2.92
N ILE A 76 0.89 8.00 3.87
CA ILE A 76 0.77 6.54 3.74
C ILE A 76 -0.70 6.19 3.74
N VAL A 77 -1.16 5.45 2.74
CA VAL A 77 -2.51 4.91 2.67
C VAL A 77 -2.48 3.47 3.16
N ALA A 78 -3.17 3.22 4.25
CA ALA A 78 -3.20 1.94 4.94
C ALA A 78 -4.50 1.18 4.68
N GLU A 79 -4.53 -0.10 5.14
CA GLU A 79 -5.70 -0.97 5.12
C GLU A 79 -6.37 -1.00 3.75
N ASN A 80 -5.54 -1.30 2.72
CA ASN A 80 -5.97 -1.45 1.33
C ASN A 80 -6.71 -0.24 0.73
N GLY A 81 -6.41 0.97 1.22
CA GLY A 81 -6.99 2.18 0.65
C GLY A 81 -8.00 2.89 1.56
N ALA A 82 -8.31 2.37 2.74
CA ALA A 82 -9.39 2.87 3.58
C ALA A 82 -9.05 4.12 4.38
N VAL A 83 -7.81 4.26 4.81
CA VAL A 83 -7.34 5.32 5.72
C VAL A 83 -5.97 5.84 5.29
N ALA A 84 -5.80 7.14 5.34
CA ALA A 84 -4.52 7.79 5.05
C ALA A 84 -3.95 8.46 6.30
N LEU A 85 -2.65 8.35 6.44
CA LEU A 85 -1.83 9.03 7.44
C LEU A 85 -1.05 10.14 6.74
N GLN A 86 -1.28 11.37 7.14
CA GLN A 86 -0.59 12.55 6.62
C GLN A 86 0.04 13.34 7.76
N ARG A 87 1.24 13.87 7.55
CA ARG A 87 1.79 14.90 8.44
C ARG A 87 1.04 16.20 8.21
N SER A 88 0.35 16.70 9.23
CA SER A 88 -0.26 18.02 9.17
C SER A 88 0.82 19.09 9.31
N ALA A 89 0.74 20.13 8.48
CA ALA A 89 1.48 21.35 8.71
C ALA A 89 1.07 21.93 10.09
N GLU A 90 2.02 22.48 10.82
CA GLU A 90 1.91 22.96 12.19
C GLU A 90 0.63 23.75 12.47
N VAL A 91 -0.18 23.27 13.39
CA VAL A 91 -1.14 24.15 14.07
C VAL A 91 -0.36 24.83 15.20
N PHE A 92 -0.08 26.13 15.07
CA PHE A 92 0.45 26.93 16.16
C PHE A 92 -0.62 27.00 17.24
N ASP A 93 -0.41 26.30 18.35
CA ASP A 93 -1.17 26.57 19.57
C ASP A 93 -0.74 27.92 20.13
N GLN A 94 -1.49 28.97 19.79
CA GLN A 94 -1.26 30.34 20.26
C GLN A 94 -1.48 30.50 21.78
N ASN A 95 -1.98 29.45 22.46
CA ASN A 95 -2.29 29.45 23.87
C ASN A 95 -1.31 28.66 24.75
N SER A 96 -0.19 28.17 24.21
CA SER A 96 0.80 27.45 25.02
C SER A 96 1.72 28.43 25.75
N PRO A 97 1.81 28.37 27.10
CA PRO A 97 2.62 29.31 27.90
C PRO A 97 4.13 28.98 27.94
N MET A 98 4.64 28.06 27.12
CA MET A 98 6.03 27.62 27.17
C MET A 98 6.87 28.18 26.02
N PRO A 99 8.05 28.78 26.27
CA PRO A 99 8.88 29.43 25.24
C PRO A 99 9.74 28.48 24.39
N ASN A 100 9.61 27.18 24.54
CA ASN A 100 10.30 26.20 23.71
C ASN A 100 9.28 25.48 22.82
N HIS A 101 8.99 26.08 21.68
CA HIS A 101 8.18 25.47 20.63
C HIS A 101 8.94 24.29 20.00
N SER A 102 8.88 23.12 20.63
CA SER A 102 9.17 21.88 19.93
C SER A 102 8.04 21.65 18.94
N LYS A 103 8.33 21.89 17.66
CA LYS A 103 7.46 21.56 16.53
C LYS A 103 7.10 20.09 16.62
N ARG A 104 5.90 19.75 17.09
CA ARG A 104 5.36 18.40 17.00
C ARG A 104 4.59 18.34 15.67
N GLU A 105 5.20 17.73 14.67
CA GLU A 105 4.45 17.29 13.50
C GLU A 105 3.39 16.31 14.00
N GLN A 106 2.12 16.66 13.84
CA GLN A 106 1.01 15.82 14.24
C GLN A 106 0.56 15.00 13.04
N LEU A 107 0.50 13.67 13.18
CA LEU A 107 -0.12 12.82 12.19
C LEU A 107 -1.63 13.00 12.26
N SER A 108 -2.25 13.24 11.10
CA SER A 108 -3.70 13.20 10.92
C SER A 108 -4.12 11.92 10.22
N LYS A 109 -5.26 11.37 10.65
CA LYS A 109 -5.93 10.24 9.99
C LYS A 109 -7.08 10.79 9.16
N ILE A 110 -7.10 10.44 7.88
CA ILE A 110 -8.19 10.75 6.96
C ILE A 110 -8.81 9.43 6.53
N TYR A 111 -10.14 9.33 6.55
CA TYR A 111 -10.85 8.08 6.25
C TYR A 111 -11.78 8.25 5.04
N GLN A 112 -11.88 7.23 4.22
CA GLN A 112 -12.88 7.21 3.14
C GLN A 112 -14.32 7.04 3.66
N GLN A 113 -14.51 6.27 4.72
CA GLN A 113 -15.81 6.01 5.31
C GLN A 113 -16.04 6.87 6.56
N ASP A 114 -17.29 7.26 6.81
CA ASP A 114 -17.68 7.93 8.04
C ASP A 114 -17.55 7.02 9.29
N ALA A 115 -17.56 7.62 10.46
CA ALA A 115 -17.31 6.91 11.72
C ALA A 115 -18.38 5.85 12.06
N ALA A 116 -19.64 6.10 11.72
CA ALA A 116 -20.73 5.17 12.01
C ALA A 116 -20.61 3.92 11.13
N THR A 117 -20.35 4.11 9.83
CA THR A 117 -20.09 3.03 8.87
C THR A 117 -18.89 2.19 9.30
N ARG A 118 -17.77 2.82 9.69
CA ARG A 118 -16.57 2.10 10.17
C ARG A 118 -16.88 1.25 11.41
N ALA A 119 -17.60 1.82 12.39
CA ALA A 119 -17.95 1.09 13.60
C ALA A 119 -18.82 -0.15 13.32
N ALA A 120 -19.84 0.00 12.46
CA ALA A 120 -20.71 -1.11 12.04
C ALA A 120 -19.93 -2.20 11.29
N ASN A 121 -19.09 -1.80 10.33
CA ASN A 121 -18.24 -2.71 9.56
C ASN A 121 -17.27 -3.46 10.47
N TYR A 122 -16.62 -2.77 11.41
CA TYR A 122 -15.68 -3.39 12.35
C TYR A 122 -16.35 -4.48 13.19
N ALA A 123 -17.55 -4.21 13.73
CA ALA A 123 -18.29 -5.20 14.50
C ALA A 123 -18.61 -6.46 13.67
N ASN A 124 -19.04 -6.28 12.41
CA ASN A 124 -19.32 -7.39 11.50
C ASN A 124 -18.03 -8.17 11.13
N MET A 125 -16.93 -7.47 10.88
CA MET A 125 -15.64 -8.09 10.57
C MET A 125 -15.12 -8.98 11.72
N GLN A 126 -15.32 -8.57 12.99
CA GLN A 126 -14.92 -9.39 14.13
C GLN A 126 -15.70 -10.72 14.19
N GLN A 127 -16.96 -10.75 13.75
CA GLN A 127 -17.74 -11.99 13.68
C GLN A 127 -17.18 -12.93 12.59
N VAL A 128 -16.83 -12.37 11.42
CA VAL A 128 -16.22 -13.15 10.33
C VAL A 128 -14.84 -13.66 10.74
N LEU A 129 -14.05 -12.86 11.42
CA LEU A 129 -12.73 -13.25 11.93
C LEU A 129 -12.85 -14.43 12.91
N ALA A 130 -13.78 -14.36 13.87
CA ALA A 130 -14.05 -15.46 14.81
C ALA A 130 -14.55 -16.72 14.09
N GLN A 131 -15.30 -16.58 12.99
CA GLN A 131 -15.70 -17.69 12.16
C GLN A 131 -14.51 -18.37 11.49
N ILE A 132 -13.60 -17.57 10.89
CA ILE A 132 -12.38 -18.10 10.24
C ILE A 132 -11.51 -18.85 11.26
N GLU A 133 -11.26 -18.25 12.43
CA GLU A 133 -10.45 -18.88 13.49
C GLU A 133 -11.02 -20.22 13.97
N ARG A 134 -12.35 -20.41 13.90
CA ARG A 134 -13.03 -21.64 14.25
C ARG A 134 -13.04 -22.69 13.12
N GLU A 135 -13.23 -22.25 11.87
CA GLU A 135 -13.54 -23.15 10.75
C GLU A 135 -12.33 -23.46 9.85
N VAL A 136 -11.27 -22.64 9.92
CA VAL A 136 -10.06 -22.85 9.13
C VAL A 136 -8.92 -23.32 10.03
N PRO A 137 -8.53 -24.60 9.98
CA PRO A 137 -7.48 -25.16 10.83
C PRO A 137 -6.16 -24.40 10.64
N GLY A 138 -5.57 -23.93 11.74
CA GLY A 138 -4.31 -23.21 11.74
C GLY A 138 -4.42 -21.73 11.43
N ALA A 139 -5.57 -21.23 10.99
CA ALA A 139 -5.76 -19.78 10.77
C ALA A 139 -5.66 -19.01 12.08
N ARG A 140 -4.90 -17.93 12.04
CA ARG A 140 -4.75 -16.99 13.16
C ARG A 140 -4.81 -15.58 12.62
N ARG A 141 -5.40 -14.68 13.41
CA ARG A 141 -5.32 -13.25 13.09
C ARG A 141 -3.87 -12.80 13.05
N ALA A 142 -3.57 -11.90 12.16
CA ALA A 142 -2.24 -11.29 12.07
C ALA A 142 -1.84 -10.62 13.40
N THR A 143 -0.58 -10.65 13.76
CA THR A 143 -0.07 -10.10 15.03
C THR A 143 -0.26 -8.58 15.13
N ASP A 144 -0.37 -7.89 14.00
CA ASP A 144 -0.63 -6.46 13.88
C ASP A 144 -2.14 -6.09 13.97
N SER A 145 -3.02 -7.08 14.17
CA SER A 145 -4.49 -6.85 14.27
C SER A 145 -4.91 -5.76 15.27
N PRO A 146 -4.23 -5.54 16.42
CA PRO A 146 -4.61 -4.44 17.32
C PRO A 146 -4.51 -3.04 16.71
N GLY A 147 -3.75 -2.87 15.65
CA GLY A 147 -3.60 -1.60 14.93
C GLY A 147 -4.56 -1.41 13.75
N ARG A 148 -5.49 -2.36 13.50
CA ARG A 148 -6.44 -2.32 12.38
C ARG A 148 -7.74 -1.64 12.78
N GLU A 149 -8.26 -0.80 11.91
CA GLU A 149 -9.48 -0.03 12.14
C GLU A 149 -10.59 -0.31 11.11
N THR A 150 -10.22 -0.70 9.89
CA THR A 150 -11.15 -0.82 8.75
C THR A 150 -11.07 -2.15 8.00
N ASP A 151 -10.16 -3.02 8.38
CA ASP A 151 -10.03 -4.38 7.83
C ASP A 151 -9.72 -5.42 8.92
N ILE A 152 -9.70 -6.69 8.54
CA ILE A 152 -9.16 -7.80 9.31
C ILE A 152 -8.07 -8.49 8.50
N ALA A 153 -7.11 -9.13 9.19
CA ALA A 153 -6.06 -9.90 8.54
C ALA A 153 -5.83 -11.24 9.22
N ILE A 154 -5.65 -12.26 8.38
CA ILE A 154 -5.19 -13.61 8.77
C ILE A 154 -3.75 -13.75 8.30
N ASP A 155 -2.87 -14.14 9.21
CA ASP A 155 -1.48 -14.48 8.88
C ASP A 155 -1.44 -15.80 8.10
N HIS A 156 -0.79 -15.77 6.93
CA HIS A 156 -0.59 -17.01 6.16
C HIS A 156 0.88 -17.29 5.84
N SER A 157 1.78 -16.30 5.96
CA SER A 157 3.19 -16.46 5.59
C SER A 157 4.18 -15.58 6.37
N GLU A 158 3.72 -14.74 7.31
CA GLU A 158 4.61 -13.93 8.14
C GLU A 158 5.20 -14.73 9.29
N PHE A 159 4.37 -15.28 10.14
CA PHE A 159 4.74 -16.11 11.30
C PHE A 159 4.08 -17.50 11.25
N THR A 160 3.04 -17.66 10.44
CA THR A 160 2.28 -18.91 10.24
C THR A 160 2.34 -19.28 8.77
N HIS A 161 2.45 -20.57 8.46
CA HIS A 161 2.40 -21.06 7.08
C HIS A 161 1.11 -21.84 6.86
N LEU A 162 0.13 -21.21 6.19
CA LEU A 162 -1.11 -21.89 5.83
C LEU A 162 -0.97 -22.55 4.45
N PRO A 163 -1.49 -23.77 4.28
CA PRO A 163 -1.61 -24.38 2.96
C PRO A 163 -2.62 -23.61 2.10
N GLN A 164 -2.46 -23.68 0.77
CA GLN A 164 -3.30 -22.92 -0.18
C GLN A 164 -4.79 -23.20 0.01
N GLU A 165 -5.18 -24.43 0.33
CA GLU A 165 -6.57 -24.80 0.61
C GLU A 165 -7.18 -24.04 1.81
N ALA A 166 -6.38 -23.82 2.87
CA ALA A 166 -6.80 -23.03 4.03
C ALA A 166 -6.91 -21.53 3.69
N ILE A 167 -5.99 -21.01 2.90
CA ILE A 167 -6.05 -19.63 2.37
C ILE A 167 -7.34 -19.45 1.56
N ASP A 168 -7.60 -20.35 0.61
CA ASP A 168 -8.80 -20.30 -0.23
C ASP A 168 -10.09 -20.42 0.59
N HIS A 169 -10.07 -21.22 1.67
CA HIS A 169 -11.20 -21.37 2.57
C HIS A 169 -11.46 -20.06 3.35
N ALA A 170 -10.44 -19.43 3.91
CA ALA A 170 -10.58 -18.14 4.59
C ALA A 170 -11.14 -17.06 3.64
N VAL A 171 -10.61 -16.96 2.41
CA VAL A 171 -11.10 -16.07 1.38
C VAL A 171 -12.57 -16.33 1.05
N ARG A 172 -12.99 -17.60 0.93
CA ARG A 172 -14.40 -17.92 0.68
C ARG A 172 -15.32 -17.50 1.83
N ILE A 173 -14.91 -17.68 3.08
CA ILE A 173 -15.69 -17.24 4.25
C ILE A 173 -15.88 -15.73 4.19
N MET A 174 -14.82 -14.94 3.97
CA MET A 174 -14.88 -13.48 3.83
C MET A 174 -15.84 -13.06 2.71
N ARG A 175 -15.70 -13.63 1.52
CA ARG A 175 -16.55 -13.30 0.37
C ARG A 175 -18.01 -13.70 0.57
N ASN A 176 -18.27 -14.83 1.18
CA ASN A 176 -19.65 -15.26 1.50
C ASN A 176 -20.32 -14.33 2.53
N ALA A 177 -19.55 -13.68 3.39
CA ALA A 177 -20.02 -12.64 4.30
C ALA A 177 -20.21 -11.26 3.62
N GLY A 178 -19.94 -11.15 2.31
CA GLY A 178 -20.06 -9.90 1.56
C GLY A 178 -18.81 -8.98 1.68
N MET A 179 -17.70 -9.50 2.18
CA MET A 179 -16.45 -8.78 2.27
C MET A 179 -15.66 -8.84 0.96
N ASN A 180 -14.89 -7.81 0.67
CA ASN A 180 -13.73 -7.93 -0.20
C ASN A 180 -12.66 -8.77 0.50
N ALA A 181 -11.89 -9.54 -0.27
CA ALA A 181 -10.79 -10.31 0.27
C ALA A 181 -9.63 -10.35 -0.74
N THR A 182 -8.43 -10.04 -0.26
CA THR A 182 -7.18 -10.12 -1.03
C THR A 182 -6.14 -10.93 -0.28
N VAL A 183 -5.20 -11.50 -1.03
CA VAL A 183 -4.06 -12.22 -0.48
C VAL A 183 -2.81 -11.44 -0.88
N SER A 184 -2.06 -10.95 0.10
CA SER A 184 -0.76 -10.30 -0.08
C SER A 184 0.38 -11.33 0.01
N SER A 185 1.61 -10.86 0.10
CA SER A 185 2.78 -11.73 0.33
C SER A 185 2.75 -12.44 1.69
N ILE A 186 2.02 -11.87 2.68
CA ILE A 186 2.06 -12.32 4.08
C ILE A 186 0.68 -12.53 4.70
N HIS A 187 -0.36 -11.76 4.30
CA HIS A 187 -1.68 -11.76 4.93
C HIS A 187 -2.81 -12.00 3.93
N ILE A 188 -3.91 -12.58 4.45
CA ILE A 188 -5.23 -12.56 3.83
C ILE A 188 -5.98 -11.40 4.47
N ASN A 189 -6.25 -10.34 3.72
CA ASN A 189 -6.99 -9.18 4.21
C ASN A 189 -8.45 -9.24 3.78
N GLY A 190 -9.36 -8.81 4.67
CA GLY A 190 -10.80 -8.72 4.37
C GLY A 190 -11.43 -7.47 4.94
N TRP A 191 -12.34 -6.82 4.18
CA TRP A 191 -13.02 -5.59 4.59
C TRP A 191 -14.38 -5.42 3.93
N PHE A 192 -15.23 -4.56 4.52
CA PHE A 192 -16.46 -4.09 3.92
C PHE A 192 -16.29 -2.71 3.28
N GLY A 193 -16.87 -2.52 2.11
CA GLY A 193 -16.84 -1.26 1.37
C GLY A 193 -16.21 -1.39 -0.01
N ALA A 194 -16.31 -0.34 -0.82
CA ALA A 194 -15.86 -0.36 -2.21
C ALA A 194 -14.38 0.00 -2.37
N HIS A 195 -13.69 0.36 -1.29
CA HIS A 195 -12.28 0.74 -1.36
C HIS A 195 -11.38 -0.46 -1.71
N ASN A 196 -10.28 -0.16 -2.35
CA ASN A 196 -9.15 -1.02 -2.66
C ASN A 196 -7.94 -0.10 -2.91
N LYS A 197 -6.76 -0.66 -3.23
CA LYS A 197 -5.56 0.15 -3.48
C LYS A 197 -5.77 1.22 -4.55
N LEU A 198 -6.51 0.93 -5.63
CA LEU A 198 -6.76 1.89 -6.71
C LEU A 198 -7.71 3.01 -6.29
N GLU A 199 -8.83 2.66 -5.64
CA GLU A 199 -9.77 3.66 -5.11
C GLU A 199 -9.10 4.51 -4.02
N GLY A 200 -8.23 3.90 -3.20
CA GLY A 200 -7.39 4.61 -2.23
C GLY A 200 -6.44 5.60 -2.91
N ALA A 201 -5.81 5.19 -4.02
CA ALA A 201 -4.94 6.07 -4.81
C ALA A 201 -5.72 7.25 -5.41
N ARG A 202 -6.87 6.98 -6.06
CA ARG A 202 -7.76 8.02 -6.63
C ARG A 202 -8.21 9.03 -5.59
N TRP A 203 -8.65 8.51 -4.45
CA TRP A 203 -9.11 9.33 -3.34
C TRP A 203 -7.99 10.20 -2.78
N ILE A 204 -6.84 9.63 -2.43
CA ILE A 204 -5.80 10.40 -1.75
C ILE A 204 -5.10 11.41 -2.67
N VAL A 205 -4.95 11.09 -3.96
CA VAL A 205 -4.42 12.05 -4.95
C VAL A 205 -5.34 13.26 -5.09
N ARG A 206 -6.66 13.04 -5.09
CA ARG A 206 -7.64 14.13 -5.11
C ARG A 206 -7.63 14.92 -3.81
N GLU A 207 -7.60 14.24 -2.66
CA GLU A 207 -7.64 14.85 -1.34
C GLU A 207 -6.42 15.75 -1.08
N LEU A 208 -5.23 15.26 -1.39
CA LEU A 208 -3.99 15.98 -1.09
C LEU A 208 -3.62 17.03 -2.14
N PHE A 209 -3.93 16.78 -3.40
CA PHE A 209 -3.39 17.57 -4.51
C PHE A 209 -4.48 18.22 -5.38
N GLY A 210 -5.77 17.90 -5.15
CA GLY A 210 -6.88 18.37 -5.99
C GLY A 210 -6.80 17.83 -7.42
N ARG A 211 -6.12 16.69 -7.66
CA ARG A 211 -5.84 16.13 -8.98
C ARG A 211 -6.73 14.93 -9.27
N ASP A 212 -7.05 14.72 -10.53
CA ASP A 212 -7.76 13.54 -11.02
C ASP A 212 -6.73 12.51 -11.52
N LEU A 213 -6.55 11.43 -10.75
CA LEU A 213 -5.58 10.39 -11.07
C LEU A 213 -5.87 9.72 -12.42
N ASP A 214 -7.13 9.49 -12.78
CA ASP A 214 -7.50 8.82 -14.04
C ASP A 214 -7.18 9.70 -15.25
N ALA A 215 -7.35 11.02 -15.13
CA ALA A 215 -7.04 11.96 -16.20
C ALA A 215 -5.53 12.09 -16.49
N GLU A 216 -4.68 11.66 -15.58
CA GLU A 216 -3.22 11.79 -15.70
C GLU A 216 -2.45 10.53 -15.26
N ILE A 217 -3.10 9.36 -15.37
CA ILE A 217 -2.54 8.08 -14.89
C ILE A 217 -1.23 7.69 -15.60
N ASP A 218 -1.01 8.18 -16.81
CA ASP A 218 0.22 8.05 -17.57
C ASP A 218 1.39 8.90 -17.02
N ARG A 219 1.12 9.75 -16.04
CA ARG A 219 2.13 10.54 -15.32
C ARG A 219 2.47 9.96 -13.95
N TRP A 220 1.90 8.80 -13.62
CA TRP A 220 2.12 8.13 -12.36
C TRP A 220 2.75 6.75 -12.57
N VAL A 221 3.70 6.40 -11.73
CA VAL A 221 4.28 5.07 -11.66
C VAL A 221 3.67 4.33 -10.48
N TYR A 222 3.32 3.06 -10.67
CA TYR A 222 3.00 2.15 -9.58
C TYR A 222 4.06 1.07 -9.43
N VAL A 223 4.47 0.79 -8.18
CA VAL A 223 5.46 -0.27 -7.86
C VAL A 223 4.85 -1.24 -6.86
N GLY A 224 4.95 -2.54 -7.12
CA GLY A 224 4.44 -3.58 -6.22
C GLY A 224 5.09 -4.94 -6.47
N ASP A 225 4.71 -5.96 -5.69
CA ASP A 225 5.36 -7.27 -5.74
C ASP A 225 4.41 -8.47 -5.78
N SER A 226 3.11 -8.31 -5.51
CA SER A 226 2.25 -9.43 -5.20
C SER A 226 0.84 -9.37 -5.80
N THR A 227 -0.02 -10.32 -5.42
CA THR A 227 -1.36 -10.47 -6.02
C THR A 227 -2.35 -9.39 -5.62
N ASN A 228 -2.17 -8.73 -4.47
CA ASN A 228 -3.01 -7.60 -4.06
C ASN A 228 -2.75 -6.31 -4.85
N ASP A 229 -1.67 -6.29 -5.67
CA ASP A 229 -1.32 -5.18 -6.55
C ASP A 229 -1.94 -5.29 -7.95
N GLN A 230 -2.62 -6.39 -8.25
CA GLN A 230 -3.15 -6.66 -9.59
C GLN A 230 -4.05 -5.53 -10.12
N VAL A 231 -4.90 -4.95 -9.28
CA VAL A 231 -5.76 -3.84 -9.66
C VAL A 231 -4.95 -2.62 -10.11
N MET A 232 -3.79 -2.40 -9.50
CA MET A 232 -2.88 -1.32 -9.88
C MET A 232 -2.14 -1.67 -11.17
N PHE A 233 -1.68 -2.91 -11.32
CA PHE A 233 -1.01 -3.36 -12.55
C PHE A 233 -1.92 -3.29 -13.78
N GLU A 234 -3.22 -3.53 -13.60
CA GLU A 234 -4.22 -3.44 -14.66
C GLU A 234 -4.37 -2.01 -15.18
N HIS A 235 -4.39 -1.03 -14.29
CA HIS A 235 -4.76 0.36 -14.62
C HIS A 235 -3.56 1.24 -14.93
N PHE A 236 -2.39 1.02 -14.28
CA PHE A 236 -1.23 1.88 -14.49
C PHE A 236 -0.41 1.50 -15.72
N PRO A 237 -0.30 2.40 -16.73
CA PRO A 237 0.55 2.16 -17.89
C PRO A 237 2.04 2.08 -17.52
N HIS A 238 2.45 2.67 -16.39
CA HIS A 238 3.79 2.59 -15.83
C HIS A 238 3.82 1.74 -14.56
N SER A 239 3.22 0.53 -14.62
CA SER A 239 3.28 -0.44 -13.52
C SER A 239 4.58 -1.23 -13.55
N VAL A 240 5.22 -1.35 -12.41
CA VAL A 240 6.50 -2.06 -12.23
C VAL A 240 6.37 -3.10 -11.13
N GLY A 241 6.77 -4.32 -11.42
CA GLY A 241 6.99 -5.35 -10.40
C GLY A 241 8.45 -5.34 -9.95
N VAL A 242 8.72 -5.36 -8.63
CA VAL A 242 10.07 -5.70 -8.16
C VAL A 242 10.34 -7.18 -8.40
N ALA A 243 11.61 -7.60 -8.56
CA ALA A 243 11.96 -8.93 -9.10
C ALA A 243 11.33 -10.11 -8.35
N ASN A 244 11.09 -9.99 -7.04
CA ASN A 244 10.42 -11.03 -6.24
C ASN A 244 8.95 -11.28 -6.63
N ILE A 245 8.33 -10.43 -7.49
CA ILE A 245 7.00 -10.70 -8.07
C ILE A 245 6.98 -12.03 -8.84
N ALA A 246 8.13 -12.51 -9.27
CA ALA A 246 8.26 -13.77 -10.05
C ALA A 246 7.54 -14.95 -9.38
N ARG A 247 7.53 -15.01 -8.05
CA ARG A 247 6.85 -16.05 -7.27
C ARG A 247 5.32 -16.04 -7.43
N PHE A 248 4.74 -14.86 -7.73
CA PHE A 248 3.30 -14.68 -7.89
C PHE A 248 2.82 -14.68 -9.34
N VAL A 249 3.72 -14.64 -10.32
CA VAL A 249 3.38 -14.61 -11.76
C VAL A 249 2.34 -15.68 -12.17
N PRO A 250 2.39 -16.94 -11.68
CA PRO A 250 1.38 -17.93 -12.02
C PRO A 250 -0.04 -17.60 -11.54
N GLN A 251 -0.17 -16.76 -10.49
CA GLN A 251 -1.43 -16.38 -9.86
C GLN A 251 -1.97 -15.04 -10.40
N LEU A 252 -1.13 -14.28 -11.13
CA LEU A 252 -1.48 -12.96 -11.64
C LEU A 252 -2.31 -13.05 -12.93
N THR A 253 -3.51 -12.50 -12.90
CA THR A 253 -4.33 -12.23 -14.08
C THR A 253 -3.80 -10.99 -14.82
N HIS A 254 -3.50 -9.93 -14.07
CA HIS A 254 -2.90 -8.70 -14.57
C HIS A 254 -1.47 -8.57 -14.06
N ARG A 255 -0.52 -8.56 -14.99
CA ARG A 255 0.91 -8.44 -14.70
C ARG A 255 1.36 -7.00 -14.83
N PRO A 256 2.37 -6.56 -14.06
CA PRO A 256 2.98 -5.27 -14.29
C PRO A 256 3.62 -5.22 -15.69
N ARG A 257 3.70 -4.03 -16.26
CA ARG A 257 4.30 -3.84 -17.58
C ARG A 257 5.81 -4.00 -17.56
N PHE A 258 6.43 -3.62 -16.47
CA PHE A 258 7.88 -3.65 -16.30
C PHE A 258 8.26 -4.47 -15.07
N VAL A 259 9.51 -4.94 -15.05
CA VAL A 259 10.09 -5.66 -13.91
C VAL A 259 11.53 -5.21 -13.70
N THR A 260 11.92 -5.05 -12.43
CA THR A 260 13.27 -4.71 -12.00
C THR A 260 14.19 -5.92 -12.01
N GLN A 261 15.51 -5.71 -11.93
CA GLN A 261 16.48 -6.77 -11.69
C GLN A 261 16.64 -7.07 -10.19
N GLY A 262 16.61 -6.02 -9.37
CA GLY A 262 16.66 -6.13 -7.92
C GLY A 262 15.30 -6.51 -7.33
N GLU A 263 15.36 -7.22 -6.22
CA GLU A 263 14.20 -7.56 -5.40
C GLU A 263 13.93 -6.45 -4.38
N ARG A 264 12.67 -6.32 -3.95
CA ARG A 264 12.29 -5.53 -2.77
C ARG A 264 12.83 -4.08 -2.86
N GLY A 265 13.39 -3.54 -1.76
CA GLY A 265 13.91 -2.17 -1.72
C GLY A 265 14.98 -1.86 -2.76
N ALA A 266 15.83 -2.83 -3.12
CA ALA A 266 16.80 -2.65 -4.21
C ALA A 266 16.10 -2.46 -5.57
N GLY A 267 15.03 -3.21 -5.83
CA GLY A 267 14.18 -3.04 -7.01
C GLY A 267 13.48 -1.67 -7.01
N PHE A 268 12.93 -1.25 -5.88
CA PHE A 268 12.35 0.10 -5.77
C PHE A 268 13.38 1.20 -6.04
N ALA A 269 14.60 1.06 -5.53
CA ALA A 269 15.69 2.00 -5.80
C ALA A 269 16.07 2.04 -7.30
N GLU A 270 15.96 0.92 -8.03
CA GLU A 270 16.11 0.94 -9.51
C GLU A 270 15.01 1.77 -10.17
N VAL A 271 13.75 1.62 -9.75
CA VAL A 271 12.62 2.40 -10.29
C VAL A 271 12.86 3.88 -10.04
N ALA A 272 13.23 4.27 -8.83
CA ALA A 272 13.51 5.66 -8.49
C ALA A 272 14.61 6.26 -9.38
N ARG A 273 15.71 5.54 -9.58
CA ARG A 273 16.79 5.96 -10.50
C ARG A 273 16.30 6.13 -11.94
N ALA A 274 15.50 5.18 -12.43
CA ALA A 274 14.94 5.25 -13.78
C ALA A 274 14.04 6.48 -13.95
N VAL A 275 13.16 6.74 -12.99
CA VAL A 275 12.24 7.89 -13.01
C VAL A 275 13.03 9.21 -12.92
N LEU A 276 14.02 9.32 -12.05
CA LEU A 276 14.85 10.53 -11.90
C LEU A 276 15.69 10.80 -13.14
N ALA A 277 16.15 9.77 -13.85
CA ALA A 277 16.90 9.92 -15.09
C ALA A 277 16.06 10.49 -16.27
N THR A 278 14.73 10.47 -16.16
CA THR A 278 13.83 11.04 -17.18
C THR A 278 13.56 12.54 -17.00
N ARG A 279 14.08 13.15 -15.93
CA ARG A 279 13.95 14.58 -15.59
C ARG A 279 15.20 15.35 -15.92
#